data_5cbdfe0083b83c703a156c43f786dc97
#
_entry.id   5cbdfe0083b83c703a156c43f786dc97
#
_cell.length_a   1.000
_cell.length_b   1.000
_cell.length_c   1.000
_cell.angle_alpha   90.00
_cell.angle_beta   90.00
_cell.angle_gamma   90.00
#
_symmetry.space_group_name_H-M   'P 1'
#
loop_
_entity.id
_entity.type
_entity.pdbx_description
1 polymer ?
#
loop_
_entity_poly.entity_id
_entity_poly.type
_entity_poly.pdbx_seq_one_letter_code
_entity_poly.pdbx_strand_id
1 'polypeptide(L)'
;MSSGVKEVMDDINSMLGIKIDKVIASVPANFAEFTFIKGEVKVNGESVSSDDIVRVMQTAMKDKLSPEKEMVTIIPVDFRLDEAEGTLQNPLGHKAKKLAVRAIMVSTPKKNIMSVLAVLSSLKIEVEDIKIFTEEIKVKKYELN
;
A
#
# COMPACT_ATOMS: atom_id res chain seq x y z
N MET A 1 17.65 -3.02 18.35
CA MET A 1 16.44 -3.44 17.60
C MET A 1 16.40 -4.95 17.34
N SER A 2 17.47 -5.57 16.80
CA SER A 2 17.44 -7.02 16.47
C SER A 2 17.28 -7.94 17.69
N SER A 3 17.88 -7.62 18.85
CA SER A 3 17.72 -8.42 20.07
C SER A 3 16.29 -8.39 20.61
N GLY A 4 15.62 -7.24 20.58
CA GLY A 4 14.23 -7.11 21.01
C GLY A 4 13.26 -7.87 20.11
N VAL A 5 13.45 -7.80 18.79
CA VAL A 5 12.64 -8.56 17.84
C VAL A 5 12.83 -10.06 18.02
N LYS A 6 14.08 -10.51 18.19
CA LYS A 6 14.39 -11.92 18.43
C LYS A 6 13.70 -12.45 19.69
N GLU A 7 13.77 -11.71 20.79
CA GLU A 7 13.11 -12.08 22.05
C GLU A 7 11.60 -12.24 21.89
N VAL A 8 10.93 -11.26 21.24
CA VAL A 8 9.50 -11.32 20.99
C VAL A 8 9.13 -12.52 20.12
N MET A 9 9.91 -12.81 19.09
CA MET A 9 9.66 -13.94 18.20
C MET A 9 9.84 -15.28 18.91
N ASP A 10 10.87 -15.40 19.75
CA ASP A 10 11.10 -16.60 20.56
C ASP A 10 9.95 -16.84 21.55
N ASP A 11 9.45 -15.79 22.20
CA ASP A 11 8.30 -15.86 23.09
C ASP A 11 7.03 -16.30 22.35
N ILE A 12 6.74 -15.71 21.20
CA ILE A 12 5.58 -16.08 20.39
C ILE A 12 5.68 -17.54 19.92
N ASN A 13 6.83 -17.95 19.42
CA ASN A 13 7.06 -19.33 18.96
C ASN A 13 6.87 -20.34 20.12
N SER A 14 7.34 -19.99 21.32
CA SER A 14 7.14 -20.82 22.52
C SER A 14 5.67 -20.92 22.91
N MET A 15 4.93 -19.81 22.87
CA MET A 15 3.51 -19.77 23.25
C MET A 15 2.63 -20.54 22.27
N LEU A 16 2.92 -20.48 20.97
CA LEU A 16 2.13 -21.10 19.91
C LEU A 16 2.58 -22.53 19.60
N GLY A 17 3.76 -22.94 20.02
CA GLY A 17 4.34 -24.24 19.69
C GLY A 17 4.71 -24.40 18.21
N ILE A 18 4.86 -23.29 17.50
CA ILE A 18 5.21 -23.25 16.07
C ILE A 18 6.33 -22.25 15.85
N LYS A 19 7.05 -22.38 14.75
CA LYS A 19 8.06 -21.41 14.31
C LYS A 19 7.44 -20.47 13.29
N ILE A 20 7.40 -19.18 13.58
CA ILE A 20 6.96 -18.15 12.64
C ILE A 20 8.15 -17.74 11.78
N ASP A 21 8.02 -17.88 10.47
CA ASP A 21 9.02 -17.55 9.47
C ASP A 21 8.60 -16.42 8.52
N LYS A 22 7.33 -15.98 8.61
CA LYS A 22 6.76 -14.90 7.80
C LYS A 22 5.97 -13.94 8.67
N VAL A 23 6.11 -12.66 8.40
CA VAL A 23 5.42 -11.59 9.13
C VAL A 23 4.95 -10.48 8.18
N ILE A 24 3.95 -9.72 8.63
CA ILE A 24 3.62 -8.42 8.07
C ILE A 24 4.26 -7.38 8.99
N ALA A 25 5.13 -6.55 8.42
CA ALA A 25 5.76 -5.47 9.16
C ALA A 25 4.93 -4.19 9.05
N SER A 26 4.88 -3.41 10.12
CA SER A 26 4.26 -2.09 10.09
C SER A 26 5.28 -0.99 10.34
N VAL A 27 5.08 0.13 9.66
CA VAL A 27 5.90 1.34 9.82
C VAL A 27 5.03 2.42 10.44
N PRO A 28 5.53 3.16 11.46
CA PRO A 28 4.77 4.24 12.09
C PRO A 28 4.35 5.30 11.06
N ALA A 29 3.12 5.78 11.17
CA ALA A 29 2.55 6.74 10.22
C ALA A 29 3.25 8.10 10.23
N ASN A 30 3.88 8.48 11.33
CA ASN A 30 4.62 9.74 11.43
C ASN A 30 5.86 9.82 10.52
N PHE A 31 6.32 8.68 9.99
CA PHE A 31 7.38 8.62 8.97
C PHE A 31 6.84 8.54 7.55
N ALA A 32 5.51 8.45 7.39
CA ALA A 32 4.87 8.35 6.10
C ALA A 32 4.56 9.73 5.52
N GLU A 33 4.67 9.82 4.20
CA GLU A 33 4.25 10.97 3.41
C GLU A 33 3.04 10.57 2.56
N PHE A 34 2.03 11.43 2.55
CA PHE A 34 0.79 11.22 1.82
C PHE A 34 0.73 12.23 0.68
N THR A 35 0.79 11.73 -0.56
CA THR A 35 0.84 12.58 -1.75
C THR A 35 -0.39 12.34 -2.61
N PHE A 36 -1.15 13.40 -2.91
CA PHE A 36 -2.23 13.31 -3.88
C PHE A 36 -1.68 13.18 -5.29
N ILE A 37 -2.16 12.17 -6.00
CA ILE A 37 -1.78 11.90 -7.39
C ILE A 37 -3.00 11.73 -8.26
N LYS A 38 -2.84 12.01 -9.56
CA LYS A 38 -3.88 11.89 -10.58
C LYS A 38 -3.30 11.23 -11.81
N GLY A 39 -4.10 10.43 -12.48
CA GLY A 39 -3.73 9.83 -13.75
C GLY A 39 -4.94 9.68 -14.66
N GLU A 40 -4.68 9.58 -15.96
CA GLU A 40 -5.69 9.35 -16.99
C GLU A 40 -5.10 8.43 -18.06
N VAL A 41 -5.88 7.48 -18.53
CA VAL A 41 -5.51 6.58 -19.64
C VAL A 41 -6.70 6.40 -20.57
N LYS A 42 -6.42 6.03 -21.82
CA LYS A 42 -7.45 5.54 -22.75
C LYS A 42 -7.80 4.11 -22.38
N VAL A 43 -9.09 3.79 -22.42
CA VAL A 43 -9.59 2.42 -22.25
C VAL A 43 -9.33 1.65 -23.55
N ASN A 44 -8.74 0.45 -23.42
CA ASN A 44 -8.33 -0.34 -24.60
C ASN A 44 -9.49 -1.06 -25.30
N GLY A 45 -10.59 -1.30 -24.60
CA GLY A 45 -11.77 -1.96 -25.15
C GLY A 45 -13.01 -1.07 -25.10
N GLU A 46 -14.17 -1.69 -25.12
CA GLU A 46 -15.44 -0.98 -24.99
C GLU A 46 -15.80 -0.65 -23.55
N SER A 47 -15.25 -1.42 -22.62
CA SER A 47 -15.46 -1.24 -21.18
C SER A 47 -14.16 -1.34 -20.40
N VAL A 48 -14.14 -0.74 -19.21
CA VAL A 48 -12.98 -0.70 -18.34
C VAL A 48 -12.62 -2.11 -17.87
N SER A 49 -11.38 -2.51 -18.13
CA SER A 49 -10.80 -3.77 -17.68
C SER A 49 -9.92 -3.59 -16.44
N SER A 50 -9.56 -4.70 -15.81
CA SER A 50 -8.57 -4.70 -14.71
C SER A 50 -7.22 -4.11 -15.15
N ASP A 51 -6.82 -4.39 -16.39
CA ASP A 51 -5.58 -3.86 -16.95
C ASP A 51 -5.62 -2.34 -17.09
N ASP A 52 -6.75 -1.77 -17.50
CA ASP A 52 -6.93 -0.33 -17.55
C ASP A 52 -6.78 0.32 -16.18
N ILE A 53 -7.32 -0.32 -15.13
CA ILE A 53 -7.19 0.16 -13.74
C ILE A 53 -5.72 0.15 -13.31
N VAL A 54 -5.00 -0.93 -13.58
CA VAL A 54 -3.56 -1.02 -13.29
C VAL A 54 -2.79 0.09 -14.02
N ARG A 55 -3.05 0.28 -15.30
CA ARG A 55 -2.37 1.30 -16.12
C ARG A 55 -2.65 2.73 -15.63
N VAL A 56 -3.88 3.05 -15.26
CA VAL A 56 -4.20 4.40 -14.76
C VAL A 56 -3.52 4.68 -13.41
N MET A 57 -3.42 3.67 -12.55
CA MET A 57 -2.69 3.79 -11.29
C MET A 57 -1.19 4.00 -11.54
N GLN A 58 -0.59 3.23 -12.44
CA GLN A 58 0.81 3.38 -12.83
C GLN A 58 1.09 4.78 -13.42
N THR A 59 0.18 5.26 -14.26
CA THR A 59 0.28 6.61 -14.85
C THR A 59 0.21 7.69 -13.78
N ALA A 60 -0.65 7.52 -12.78
CA ALA A 60 -0.78 8.46 -11.65
C ALA A 60 0.50 8.52 -10.80
N MET A 61 1.21 7.41 -10.66
CA MET A 61 2.44 7.33 -9.87
C MET A 61 3.69 7.83 -10.61
N LYS A 62 3.63 7.90 -11.93
CA LYS A 62 4.80 8.25 -12.76
C LYS A 62 5.43 9.56 -12.31
N ASP A 63 6.74 9.52 -12.08
CA ASP A 63 7.56 10.67 -11.67
C ASP A 63 7.12 11.34 -10.34
N LYS A 64 6.32 10.66 -9.53
CA LYS A 64 5.83 11.18 -8.24
C LYS A 64 6.64 10.68 -7.05
N LEU A 65 7.33 9.56 -7.20
CA LEU A 65 8.13 8.99 -6.12
C LEU A 65 9.60 9.44 -6.23
N SER A 66 10.10 10.06 -5.17
CA SER A 66 11.52 10.42 -5.07
C SER A 66 12.40 9.17 -4.99
N PRO A 67 13.63 9.16 -5.58
CA PRO A 67 14.54 8.02 -5.50
C PRO A 67 14.91 7.58 -4.08
N GLU A 68 14.81 8.48 -3.12
CA GLU A 68 15.15 8.24 -1.70
C GLU A 68 14.00 7.61 -0.92
N LYS A 69 12.81 7.50 -1.55
CA LYS A 69 11.59 6.99 -0.92
C LYS A 69 11.15 5.68 -1.54
N GLU A 70 10.45 4.92 -0.73
CA GLU A 70 9.76 3.69 -1.15
C GLU A 70 8.26 3.89 -1.03
N MET A 71 7.52 3.43 -2.03
CA MET A 71 6.08 3.40 -1.96
C MET A 71 5.63 2.26 -1.05
N VAL A 72 4.81 2.57 -0.06
CA VAL A 72 4.22 1.57 0.84
C VAL A 72 2.91 1.07 0.27
N THR A 73 2.05 1.98 -0.14
CA THR A 73 0.75 1.65 -0.73
C THR A 73 0.23 2.81 -1.56
N ILE A 74 -0.76 2.53 -2.38
CA ILE A 74 -1.53 3.52 -3.11
C ILE A 74 -3.01 3.28 -2.85
N ILE A 75 -3.73 4.34 -2.50
CA ILE A 75 -5.14 4.28 -2.12
C ILE A 75 -5.95 5.06 -3.14
N PRO A 76 -6.72 4.40 -4.00
CA PRO A 76 -7.61 5.11 -4.91
C PRO A 76 -8.70 5.82 -4.11
N VAL A 77 -8.91 7.09 -4.40
CA VAL A 77 -9.98 7.89 -3.80
C VAL A 77 -11.25 7.72 -4.60
N ASP A 78 -11.16 7.96 -5.89
CA ASP A 78 -12.25 7.77 -6.83
C ASP A 78 -11.76 7.69 -8.27
N PHE A 79 -12.65 7.24 -9.14
CA PHE A 79 -12.44 7.16 -10.59
C PHE A 79 -13.47 8.02 -11.32
N ARG A 80 -13.10 8.48 -12.50
CA ARG A 80 -13.97 9.22 -13.42
C ARG A 80 -13.89 8.60 -14.80
N LEU A 81 -15.04 8.51 -15.46
CA LEU A 81 -15.16 7.99 -16.82
C LEU A 81 -15.45 9.13 -17.77
N ASP A 82 -14.71 9.22 -18.88
CA ASP A 82 -14.87 10.25 -19.92
C ASP A 82 -14.92 11.66 -19.33
N GLU A 83 -15.85 12.48 -19.78
CA GLU A 83 -16.09 13.86 -19.28
C GLU A 83 -17.22 13.90 -18.24
N ALA A 84 -17.57 12.78 -17.63
CA ALA A 84 -18.65 12.72 -16.65
C ALA A 84 -18.35 13.60 -15.43
N GLU A 85 -19.37 14.27 -14.91
CA GLU A 85 -19.23 15.10 -13.71
C GLU A 85 -19.12 14.27 -12.43
N GLY A 86 -19.69 13.06 -12.44
CA GLY A 86 -19.68 12.16 -11.30
C GLY A 86 -18.42 11.29 -11.19
N THR A 87 -18.23 10.72 -10.02
CA THR A 87 -17.13 9.78 -9.72
C THR A 87 -17.67 8.44 -9.26
N LEU A 88 -16.86 7.38 -9.40
CA LEU A 88 -17.19 6.03 -8.96
C LEU A 88 -16.09 5.47 -8.07
N GLN A 89 -16.45 4.50 -7.24
CA GLN A 89 -15.48 3.74 -6.45
C GLN A 89 -14.90 2.54 -7.20
N ASN A 90 -15.68 1.91 -8.07
CA ASN A 90 -15.25 0.78 -8.89
C ASN A 90 -15.66 0.97 -10.35
N PRO A 91 -14.72 1.29 -11.24
CA PRO A 91 -15.02 1.53 -12.64
C PRO A 91 -15.10 0.25 -13.49
N LEU A 92 -14.74 -0.91 -12.94
CA LEU A 92 -14.64 -2.17 -13.66
C LEU A 92 -15.96 -2.51 -14.42
N GLY A 93 -15.84 -2.82 -15.70
CA GLY A 93 -16.98 -3.22 -16.54
C GLY A 93 -17.84 -2.07 -17.09
N HIS A 94 -17.61 -0.83 -16.66
CA HIS A 94 -18.32 0.32 -17.20
C HIS A 94 -17.82 0.67 -18.61
N LYS A 95 -18.74 1.03 -19.50
CA LYS A 95 -18.39 1.50 -20.85
C LYS A 95 -17.79 2.90 -20.77
N ALA A 96 -16.61 3.07 -21.33
CA ALA A 96 -15.93 4.36 -21.39
C ALA A 96 -14.78 4.33 -22.41
N LYS A 97 -14.36 5.51 -22.85
CA LYS A 97 -13.19 5.70 -23.71
C LYS A 97 -11.96 6.14 -22.91
N LYS A 98 -12.17 6.83 -21.79
CA LYS A 98 -11.12 7.33 -20.91
C LYS A 98 -11.42 6.96 -19.47
N LEU A 99 -10.37 6.63 -18.73
CA LEU A 99 -10.43 6.36 -17.30
C LEU A 99 -9.45 7.30 -16.58
N ALA A 100 -9.94 8.03 -15.60
CA ALA A 100 -9.12 8.87 -14.73
C ALA A 100 -9.23 8.38 -13.29
N VAL A 101 -8.17 8.59 -12.51
CA VAL A 101 -8.12 8.26 -11.09
C VAL A 101 -7.58 9.43 -10.28
N ARG A 102 -8.14 9.62 -9.08
CA ARG A 102 -7.52 10.36 -8.00
C ARG A 102 -7.12 9.38 -6.92
N ALA A 103 -5.90 9.46 -6.45
CA ALA A 103 -5.39 8.53 -5.45
C ALA A 103 -4.47 9.24 -4.45
N ILE A 104 -4.19 8.57 -3.36
CA ILE A 104 -3.19 8.97 -2.37
C ILE A 104 -2.07 7.94 -2.41
N MET A 105 -0.87 8.40 -2.75
CA MET A 105 0.34 7.60 -2.66
C MET A 105 0.93 7.75 -1.28
N VAL A 106 1.16 6.63 -0.60
CA VAL A 106 1.80 6.59 0.71
C VAL A 106 3.23 6.12 0.54
N SER A 107 4.18 6.95 0.94
CA SER A 107 5.61 6.66 0.82
C SER A 107 6.34 6.92 2.14
N THR A 108 7.51 6.33 2.29
CA THR A 108 8.38 6.51 3.44
C THR A 108 9.83 6.51 2.98
N PRO A 109 10.78 7.14 3.72
CA PRO A 109 12.19 7.03 3.39
C PRO A 109 12.64 5.57 3.32
N LYS A 110 13.37 5.21 2.28
CA LYS A 110 13.90 3.85 2.08
C LYS A 110 14.65 3.32 3.29
N LYS A 111 15.41 4.16 3.97
CA LYS A 111 16.20 3.78 5.16
C LYS A 111 15.34 3.18 6.27
N ASN A 112 14.10 3.63 6.43
CA ASN A 112 13.19 3.14 7.47
C ASN A 112 12.72 1.71 7.18
N ILE A 113 12.42 1.42 5.92
CA ILE A 113 12.03 0.08 5.48
C ILE A 113 13.23 -0.86 5.49
N MET A 114 14.36 -0.41 4.96
CA MET A 114 15.58 -1.24 4.87
C MET A 114 16.09 -1.65 6.25
N SER A 115 15.98 -0.79 7.25
CA SER A 115 16.36 -1.13 8.63
C SER A 115 15.51 -2.27 9.18
N VAL A 116 14.21 -2.22 8.99
CA VAL A 116 13.28 -3.28 9.43
C VAL A 116 13.54 -4.58 8.67
N LEU A 117 13.67 -4.51 7.35
CA LEU A 117 13.97 -5.68 6.51
C LEU A 117 15.30 -6.33 6.89
N ALA A 118 16.33 -5.54 7.14
CA ALA A 118 17.64 -6.05 7.52
C ALA A 118 17.60 -6.82 8.86
N VAL A 119 16.89 -6.29 9.86
CA VAL A 119 16.70 -6.95 11.15
C VAL A 119 15.98 -8.29 10.98
N LEU A 120 14.84 -8.29 10.28
CA LEU A 120 14.04 -9.50 10.08
C LEU A 120 14.77 -10.54 9.23
N SER A 121 15.48 -10.10 8.20
CA SER A 121 16.32 -11.00 7.37
C SER A 121 17.44 -11.65 8.18
N SER A 122 18.08 -10.91 9.09
CA SER A 122 19.14 -11.47 9.97
C SER A 122 18.59 -12.57 10.89
N LEU A 123 17.30 -12.54 11.20
CA LEU A 123 16.61 -13.55 11.99
C LEU A 123 15.94 -14.64 11.12
N LYS A 124 16.18 -14.64 9.81
CA LYS A 124 15.58 -15.55 8.83
C LYS A 124 14.06 -15.50 8.82
N ILE A 125 13.51 -14.31 9.01
CA ILE A 125 12.06 -14.03 8.95
C ILE A 125 11.76 -13.32 7.62
N GLU A 126 10.85 -13.85 6.84
CA GLU A 126 10.38 -13.25 5.59
C GLU A 126 9.29 -12.22 5.86
N VAL A 127 9.36 -11.07 5.18
CA VAL A 127 8.33 -10.04 5.25
C VAL A 127 7.39 -10.19 4.05
N GLU A 128 6.14 -10.56 4.29
CA GLU A 128 5.13 -10.70 3.24
C GLU A 128 4.62 -9.36 2.74
N ASP A 129 4.48 -8.37 3.64
CA ASP A 129 3.94 -7.06 3.30
C ASP A 129 4.40 -6.02 4.32
N ILE A 130 4.42 -4.76 3.90
CA ILE A 130 4.72 -3.61 4.77
C ILE A 130 3.49 -2.70 4.78
N LYS A 131 2.98 -2.39 5.99
CA LYS A 131 1.81 -1.56 6.18
C LYS A 131 2.11 -0.34 7.02
N ILE A 132 1.33 0.72 6.82
CA ILE A 132 1.34 1.90 7.70
C ILE A 132 0.38 1.65 8.86
N PHE A 133 0.89 1.79 10.08
CA PHE A 133 0.09 1.68 11.30
C PHE A 133 -0.29 3.09 11.78
N THR A 134 -1.59 3.31 12.00
CA THR A 134 -2.12 4.53 12.60
C THR A 134 -3.06 4.19 13.76
N GLU A 135 -3.13 5.04 14.76
CA GLU A 135 -4.08 4.89 15.85
C GLU A 135 -5.53 4.95 15.37
N GLU A 136 -5.80 5.75 14.35
CA GLU A 136 -7.12 5.84 13.74
C GLU A 136 -7.58 4.51 13.12
N ILE A 137 -6.70 3.81 12.42
CA ILE A 137 -7.01 2.49 11.87
C ILE A 137 -7.29 1.50 13.00
N LYS A 138 -6.54 1.57 14.08
CA LYS A 138 -6.73 0.73 15.25
C LYS A 138 -8.12 0.91 15.86
N VAL A 139 -8.55 2.15 16.05
CA VAL A 139 -9.88 2.48 16.59
C VAL A 139 -10.99 1.92 15.69
N LYS A 140 -10.93 2.17 14.40
CA LYS A 140 -11.91 1.65 13.44
C LYS A 140 -12.00 0.13 13.45
N LYS A 141 -10.89 -0.56 13.62
CA LYS A 141 -10.88 -2.03 13.72
C LYS A 141 -11.67 -2.52 14.93
N TYR A 142 -11.60 -1.83 16.06
CA TYR A 142 -12.38 -2.19 17.24
C TYR A 142 -13.87 -1.87 17.09
N GLU A 143 -14.23 -0.79 16.40
CA GLU A 143 -15.63 -0.43 16.15
C GLU A 143 -16.35 -1.41 15.23
N LEU A 144 -15.63 -2.06 14.31
CA LEU A 144 -16.18 -3.03 13.36
C LEU A 144 -16.36 -4.43 13.95
N ASN A 145 -15.84 -4.69 15.11
CA ASN A 145 -15.95 -5.94 15.84
C ASN A 145 -16.98 -5.85 16.99
#